data_18cb8f566a0fa1fb1d94c85097704108
#
_entry.id   18cb8f566a0fa1fb1d94c85097704108
#
_cell.length_a   1.000
_cell.length_b   1.000
_cell.length_c   1.000
_cell.angle_alpha   90.00
_cell.angle_beta   90.00
_cell.angle_gamma   90.00
#
_symmetry.space_group_name_H-M   'P 1'
#
loop_
_entity.id
_entity.type
_entity.pdbx_description
1 polymer ?
#
loop_
_entity_poly.entity_id
_entity_poly.type
_entity_poly.pdbx_seq_one_letter_code
_entity_poly.pdbx_strand_id
1 'polypeptide(L)'
;MKIYLSNKKPENSQYTHVSNVVSLDNMVLDSEATDVVVDNFLSQFSINELGVVLTKILNKLRLNATLTIKDKDVDVVCMKYARGDWSLREANSCLFGFGAIKSVINVDTIQANLPSGFRVDRASLDQQSGEFLIVARRSN
;
A
#
# COMPACT_ATOMS: atom_id res chain seq x y z
N MET A 1 -5.52 10.10 -14.99
CA MET A 1 -6.02 8.74 -14.71
C MET A 1 -5.90 8.44 -13.23
N LYS A 2 -6.93 7.90 -12.64
CA LYS A 2 -6.95 7.48 -11.24
C LYS A 2 -6.90 5.96 -11.18
N ILE A 3 -5.96 5.42 -10.42
CA ILE A 3 -5.65 3.98 -10.36
C ILE A 3 -5.89 3.46 -8.95
N TYR A 4 -6.50 2.28 -8.86
CA TYR A 4 -6.71 1.55 -7.60
C TYR A 4 -6.06 0.17 -7.70
N LEU A 5 -4.95 -0.01 -6.99
CA LEU A 5 -4.21 -1.26 -6.93
C LEU A 5 -4.70 -2.07 -5.73
N SER A 6 -5.34 -3.19 -6.01
CA SER A 6 -5.97 -4.02 -4.98
C SER A 6 -6.44 -5.34 -5.57
N ASN A 7 -6.68 -6.35 -4.74
CA ASN A 7 -7.34 -7.59 -5.13
C ASN A 7 -8.85 -7.43 -5.33
N LYS A 8 -9.44 -6.37 -4.78
CA LYS A 8 -10.88 -6.13 -4.83
C LYS A 8 -11.15 -4.86 -5.62
N LYS A 9 -12.26 -4.84 -6.35
CA LYS A 9 -12.70 -3.64 -7.06
C LYS A 9 -12.95 -2.50 -6.09
N PRO A 10 -12.57 -1.26 -6.44
CA PRO A 10 -12.87 -0.09 -5.63
C PRO A 10 -14.37 0.21 -5.62
N GLU A 11 -14.85 0.78 -4.53
CA GLU A 11 -16.24 1.26 -4.44
C GLU A 11 -16.45 2.49 -5.33
N ASN A 12 -15.43 3.34 -5.44
CA ASN A 12 -15.48 4.55 -6.26
C ASN A 12 -15.19 4.21 -7.72
N SER A 13 -16.20 4.37 -8.59
CA SER A 13 -16.10 4.08 -10.02
C SER A 13 -15.16 5.03 -10.81
N GLN A 14 -14.70 6.12 -10.20
CA GLN A 14 -13.73 7.04 -10.84
C GLN A 14 -12.33 6.42 -10.94
N TYR A 15 -12.05 5.39 -10.15
CA TYR A 15 -10.77 4.69 -10.17
C TYR A 15 -10.79 3.52 -11.14
N THR A 16 -9.73 3.39 -11.92
CA THR A 16 -9.49 2.19 -12.72
C THR A 16 -8.86 1.12 -11.84
N HIS A 17 -9.51 -0.02 -11.73
CA HIS A 17 -9.02 -1.15 -10.94
C HIS A 17 -7.89 -1.88 -11.66
N VAL A 18 -6.77 -2.07 -10.98
CA VAL A 18 -5.62 -2.84 -11.45
C VAL A 18 -5.26 -3.87 -10.39
N SER A 19 -5.29 -5.15 -10.74
CA SER A 19 -5.12 -6.24 -9.78
C SER A 19 -3.70 -6.82 -9.71
N ASN A 20 -2.83 -6.47 -10.65
CA ASN A 20 -1.45 -6.98 -10.68
C ASN A 20 -0.49 -6.03 -11.41
N VAL A 21 0.81 -6.25 -11.23
CA VAL A 21 1.86 -5.37 -11.77
C VAL A 21 1.94 -5.45 -13.30
N VAL A 22 1.69 -6.62 -13.89
CA VAL A 22 1.70 -6.77 -15.36
C VAL A 22 0.60 -5.92 -15.97
N SER A 23 -0.61 -5.96 -15.41
CA SER A 23 -1.71 -5.10 -15.86
C SER A 23 -1.41 -3.63 -15.67
N LEU A 24 -0.73 -3.24 -14.59
CA LEU A 24 -0.30 -1.87 -14.36
C LEU A 24 0.60 -1.38 -15.49
N ASP A 25 1.60 -2.17 -15.87
CA ASP A 25 2.52 -1.82 -16.94
C ASP A 25 1.81 -1.72 -18.31
N ASN A 26 0.80 -2.55 -18.55
CA ASN A 26 0.06 -2.58 -19.80
C ASN A 26 -1.00 -1.48 -19.90
N MET A 27 -1.58 -1.07 -18.78
CA MET A 27 -2.73 -0.15 -18.76
C MET A 27 -2.36 1.30 -18.52
N VAL A 28 -1.21 1.55 -17.88
CA VAL A 28 -0.82 2.89 -17.43
C VAL A 28 0.59 3.22 -17.91
N LEU A 29 0.70 4.33 -18.61
CA LEU A 29 1.99 4.86 -19.04
C LEU A 29 2.71 5.53 -17.86
N ASP A 30 4.02 5.65 -17.97
CA ASP A 30 4.80 6.36 -16.97
C ASP A 30 4.37 7.84 -16.92
N SER A 31 4.27 8.39 -15.73
CA SER A 31 3.84 9.77 -15.48
C SER A 31 2.41 10.09 -15.96
N GLU A 32 1.55 9.10 -16.09
CA GLU A 32 0.15 9.28 -16.52
C GLU A 32 -0.84 9.44 -15.35
N ALA A 33 -0.61 8.72 -14.25
CA ALA A 33 -1.56 8.68 -13.16
C ALA A 33 -1.55 9.98 -12.34
N THR A 34 -2.74 10.49 -12.03
CA THR A 34 -2.95 11.66 -11.19
C THR A 34 -3.20 11.31 -9.73
N ASP A 35 -3.66 10.10 -9.50
CA ASP A 35 -4.02 9.60 -8.18
C ASP A 35 -3.89 8.08 -8.19
N VAL A 36 -3.11 7.54 -7.27
CA VAL A 36 -2.91 6.10 -7.14
C VAL A 36 -3.18 5.70 -5.69
N VAL A 37 -4.08 4.76 -5.52
CA VAL A 37 -4.37 4.12 -4.23
C VAL A 37 -3.84 2.69 -4.28
N VAL A 38 -3.02 2.32 -3.31
CA VAL A 38 -2.45 0.99 -3.15
C VAL A 38 -3.01 0.40 -1.86
N ASP A 39 -3.98 -0.51 -1.99
CA ASP A 39 -4.78 -1.01 -0.88
C ASP A 39 -4.56 -2.51 -0.66
N ASN A 40 -3.89 -2.88 0.44
CA ASN A 40 -3.55 -4.26 0.79
C ASN A 40 -2.89 -5.01 -0.37
N PHE A 41 -2.04 -4.32 -1.10
CA PHE A 41 -1.40 -4.81 -2.31
C PHE A 41 0.08 -5.14 -2.12
N LEU A 42 0.82 -4.28 -1.41
CA LEU A 42 2.28 -4.44 -1.24
C LEU A 42 2.65 -5.69 -0.46
N SER A 43 1.84 -6.08 0.53
CA SER A 43 2.07 -7.29 1.34
C SER A 43 1.94 -8.60 0.54
N GLN A 44 1.44 -8.56 -0.69
CA GLN A 44 1.36 -9.72 -1.57
C GLN A 44 2.70 -10.06 -2.23
N PHE A 45 3.70 -9.21 -2.09
CA PHE A 45 5.04 -9.41 -2.63
C PHE A 45 6.02 -9.76 -1.52
N SER A 46 7.07 -10.52 -1.84
CA SER A 46 8.13 -10.80 -0.87
C SER A 46 8.85 -9.51 -0.50
N ILE A 47 9.48 -9.50 0.66
CA ILE A 47 10.24 -8.34 1.13
C ILE A 47 11.35 -7.94 0.15
N ASN A 48 11.92 -8.92 -0.56
CA ASN A 48 12.97 -8.67 -1.55
C ASN A 48 12.43 -8.04 -2.84
N GLU A 49 11.16 -8.27 -3.18
CA GLU A 49 10.51 -7.71 -4.37
C GLU A 49 9.89 -6.33 -4.12
N LEU A 50 9.70 -5.97 -2.86
CA LEU A 50 8.92 -4.80 -2.47
C LEU A 50 9.46 -3.50 -3.08
N GLY A 51 10.76 -3.30 -3.06
CA GLY A 51 11.40 -2.10 -3.63
C GLY A 51 11.18 -1.96 -5.14
N VAL A 52 11.26 -3.08 -5.86
CA VAL A 52 11.04 -3.10 -7.32
C VAL A 52 9.58 -2.79 -7.65
N VAL A 53 8.65 -3.41 -6.94
CA VAL A 53 7.21 -3.20 -7.15
C VAL A 53 6.84 -1.75 -6.83
N LEU A 54 7.32 -1.23 -5.72
CA LEU A 54 7.06 0.16 -5.32
C LEU A 54 7.60 1.15 -6.37
N THR A 55 8.80 0.92 -6.87
CA THR A 55 9.39 1.76 -7.93
C THR A 55 8.52 1.76 -9.19
N LYS A 56 8.02 0.61 -9.61
CA LYS A 56 7.12 0.52 -10.77
C LYS A 56 5.85 1.34 -10.56
N ILE A 57 5.27 1.27 -9.38
CA ILE A 57 4.08 2.06 -9.03
C ILE A 57 4.40 3.56 -9.06
N LEU A 58 5.51 3.96 -8.44
CA LEU A 58 5.92 5.37 -8.35
C LEU A 58 6.17 5.98 -9.73
N ASN A 59 6.71 5.21 -10.67
CA ASN A 59 6.96 5.69 -12.03
C ASN A 59 5.68 6.04 -12.78
N LYS A 60 4.53 5.48 -12.40
CA LYS A 60 3.25 5.79 -13.03
C LYS A 60 2.69 7.15 -12.63
N LEU A 61 3.13 7.69 -11.52
CA LEU A 61 2.63 8.97 -10.98
C LEU A 61 3.22 10.16 -11.75
N ARG A 62 2.36 11.06 -12.20
CA ARG A 62 2.80 12.34 -12.77
C ARG A 62 3.22 13.32 -11.67
N LEU A 63 3.83 14.42 -12.07
CA LEU A 63 4.18 15.50 -11.13
C LEU A 63 2.91 16.01 -10.42
N ASN A 64 3.01 16.24 -9.12
CA ASN A 64 1.91 16.65 -8.23
C ASN A 64 0.82 15.59 -8.02
N ALA A 65 1.02 14.37 -8.51
CA ALA A 65 0.08 13.28 -8.28
C ALA A 65 0.09 12.85 -6.81
N THR A 66 -1.06 12.36 -6.36
CA THR A 66 -1.24 11.85 -5.00
C THR A 66 -1.08 10.33 -4.98
N LEU A 67 -0.33 9.84 -4.01
CA LEU A 67 -0.16 8.42 -3.71
C LEU A 67 -0.74 8.15 -2.33
N THR A 68 -1.64 7.17 -2.25
CA THR A 68 -2.17 6.68 -0.98
C THR A 68 -1.81 5.20 -0.85
N ILE A 69 -1.11 4.83 0.22
CA ILE A 69 -0.76 3.44 0.51
C ILE A 69 -1.45 3.02 1.80
N LYS A 70 -2.20 1.94 1.75
CA LYS A 70 -2.87 1.30 2.87
C LYS A 70 -2.48 -0.17 2.92
N ASP A 71 -2.11 -0.65 4.09
CA ASP A 71 -1.87 -2.08 4.32
C ASP A 71 -1.87 -2.36 5.81
N LYS A 72 -1.70 -3.62 6.19
CA LYS A 72 -1.60 -4.03 7.59
C LYS A 72 -0.23 -3.67 8.14
N ASP A 73 -0.20 -3.13 9.35
CA ASP A 73 1.03 -2.76 10.05
C ASP A 73 1.37 -3.85 11.07
N VAL A 74 2.48 -4.55 10.84
CA VAL A 74 2.88 -5.67 11.70
C VAL A 74 3.16 -5.23 13.13
N ASP A 75 3.71 -4.04 13.33
CA ASP A 75 4.02 -3.54 14.67
C ASP A 75 2.75 -3.32 15.50
N VAL A 76 1.72 -2.74 14.88
CA VAL A 76 0.42 -2.55 15.52
C VAL A 76 -0.23 -3.88 15.85
N VAL A 77 -0.23 -4.82 14.92
CA VAL A 77 -0.84 -6.15 15.10
C VAL A 77 -0.14 -6.91 16.23
N CYS A 78 1.20 -6.92 16.22
CA CYS A 78 1.99 -7.58 17.28
C CYS A 78 1.75 -6.96 18.64
N MET A 79 1.65 -5.64 18.71
CA MET A 79 1.37 -4.93 19.96
C MET A 79 -0.01 -5.30 20.52
N LYS A 80 -1.04 -5.34 19.66
CA LYS A 80 -2.40 -5.73 20.07
C LYS A 80 -2.45 -7.17 20.57
N TYR A 81 -1.75 -8.07 19.90
CA TYR A 81 -1.63 -9.45 20.36
C TYR A 81 -0.89 -9.54 21.71
N ALA A 82 0.24 -8.87 21.84
CA ALA A 82 1.06 -8.90 23.06
C ALA A 82 0.32 -8.34 24.28
N ARG A 83 -0.54 -7.34 24.07
CA ARG A 83 -1.36 -6.73 25.12
C ARG A 83 -2.62 -7.53 25.47
N GLY A 84 -2.94 -8.56 24.70
CA GLY A 84 -4.16 -9.34 24.88
C GLY A 84 -5.42 -8.70 24.28
N ASP A 85 -5.29 -7.60 23.53
CA ASP A 85 -6.43 -6.97 22.85
C ASP A 85 -6.97 -7.84 21.71
N TRP A 86 -6.08 -8.57 21.04
CA TRP A 86 -6.41 -9.52 19.98
C TRP A 86 -5.90 -10.91 20.33
N SER A 87 -6.70 -11.94 19.98
CA SER A 87 -6.27 -13.32 20.01
C SER A 87 -5.26 -13.61 18.92
N LEU A 88 -4.56 -14.75 19.02
CA LEU A 88 -3.66 -15.19 17.94
C LEU A 88 -4.43 -15.36 16.62
N ARG A 89 -5.67 -15.85 16.66
CA ARG A 89 -6.54 -16.00 15.50
C ARG A 89 -6.85 -14.65 14.86
N GLU A 90 -7.18 -13.64 15.67
CA GLU A 90 -7.46 -12.28 15.16
C GLU A 90 -6.22 -11.66 14.54
N ALA A 91 -5.05 -11.81 15.16
CA ALA A 91 -3.78 -11.32 14.61
C ALA A 91 -3.45 -11.98 13.27
N ASN A 92 -3.62 -13.30 13.15
CA ASN A 92 -3.41 -14.02 11.90
C ASN A 92 -4.40 -13.59 10.82
N SER A 93 -5.67 -13.42 11.16
CA SER A 93 -6.69 -12.96 10.21
C SER A 93 -6.37 -11.57 9.68
N CYS A 94 -5.90 -10.68 10.54
CA CYS A 94 -5.51 -9.34 10.13
C CYS A 94 -4.33 -9.37 9.15
N LEU A 95 -3.26 -10.10 9.48
CA LEU A 95 -2.04 -10.11 8.69
C LEU A 95 -2.17 -10.92 7.40
N PHE A 96 -2.91 -12.03 7.41
CA PHE A 96 -2.92 -13.01 6.33
C PHE A 96 -4.29 -13.28 5.71
N GLY A 97 -5.34 -12.62 6.17
CA GLY A 97 -6.71 -12.88 5.72
C GLY A 97 -7.06 -12.32 4.33
N PHE A 98 -6.16 -11.59 3.69
CA PHE A 98 -6.40 -10.91 2.40
C PHE A 98 -5.74 -11.62 1.21
N GLY A 99 -5.77 -12.93 1.16
CA GLY A 99 -5.28 -13.70 0.02
C GLY A 99 -3.80 -14.08 0.15
N ALA A 100 -3.05 -14.05 -0.95
CA ALA A 100 -1.67 -14.57 -1.02
C ALA A 100 -0.65 -13.58 -0.42
N ILE A 101 -0.69 -13.39 0.89
CA ILE A 101 0.26 -12.52 1.60
C ILE A 101 1.63 -13.19 1.68
N LYS A 102 2.67 -12.51 1.22
CA LYS A 102 4.05 -12.99 1.21
C LYS A 102 4.97 -12.25 2.16
N SER A 103 4.56 -11.10 2.67
CA SER A 103 5.35 -10.34 3.63
C SER A 103 4.46 -9.63 4.64
N VAL A 104 5.03 -9.39 5.82
CA VAL A 104 4.48 -8.45 6.78
C VAL A 104 5.29 -7.16 6.70
N ILE A 105 4.61 -6.04 6.73
CA ILE A 105 5.21 -4.72 6.54
C ILE A 105 4.76 -3.76 7.63
N ASN A 106 5.45 -2.64 7.74
CA ASN A 106 5.06 -1.56 8.65
C ASN A 106 5.19 -0.20 7.96
N VAL A 107 4.63 0.83 8.58
CA VAL A 107 4.64 2.17 8.01
C VAL A 107 6.05 2.70 7.82
N ASP A 108 6.95 2.44 8.76
CA ASP A 108 8.32 2.98 8.70
C ASP A 108 9.11 2.41 7.53
N THR A 109 8.98 1.12 7.25
CA THR A 109 9.66 0.46 6.12
C THR A 109 9.17 1.02 4.80
N ILE A 110 7.87 1.20 4.62
CA ILE A 110 7.32 1.76 3.38
C ILE A 110 7.75 3.22 3.23
N GLN A 111 7.65 4.01 4.27
CA GLN A 111 8.04 5.41 4.24
C GLN A 111 9.52 5.58 3.91
N ALA A 112 10.39 4.73 4.47
CA ALA A 112 11.83 4.73 4.20
C ALA A 112 12.18 4.37 2.75
N ASN A 113 11.30 3.65 2.05
CA ASN A 113 11.49 3.26 0.64
C ASN A 113 10.97 4.31 -0.34
N LEU A 114 10.32 5.38 0.11
CA LEU A 114 9.90 6.47 -0.78
C LEU A 114 11.13 7.35 -1.10
N PRO A 115 11.39 7.60 -2.40
CA PRO A 115 12.52 8.45 -2.79
C PRO A 115 12.27 9.92 -2.44
N SER A 116 13.34 10.72 -2.47
CA SER A 116 13.30 12.15 -2.11
C SER A 116 12.35 12.99 -2.97
N GLY A 117 11.97 12.52 -4.15
CA GLY A 117 10.99 13.18 -5.01
C GLY A 117 9.54 13.06 -4.53
N PHE A 118 9.31 12.35 -3.44
CA PHE A 118 7.97 12.18 -2.84
C PHE A 118 7.95 12.82 -1.45
N ARG A 119 7.00 13.73 -1.25
CA ARG A 119 6.77 14.34 0.05
C ARG A 119 5.64 13.61 0.76
N VAL A 120 5.89 13.12 1.95
CA VAL A 120 4.86 12.49 2.79
C VAL A 120 4.06 13.60 3.48
N ASP A 121 2.78 13.70 3.11
CA ASP A 121 1.86 14.66 3.70
C ASP A 121 1.22 14.11 4.98
N ARG A 122 1.04 12.78 5.05
CA ARG A 122 0.42 12.11 6.19
C ARG A 122 0.92 10.68 6.31
N ALA A 123 1.24 10.27 7.53
CA ALA A 123 1.48 8.88 7.88
C ALA A 123 0.79 8.61 9.21
N SER A 124 -0.10 7.63 9.26
CA SER A 124 -0.90 7.34 10.44
C SER A 124 -1.14 5.85 10.62
N LEU A 125 -1.45 5.45 11.87
CA LEU A 125 -1.78 4.09 12.26
C LEU A 125 -3.21 4.06 12.77
N ASP A 126 -3.98 3.04 12.35
CA ASP A 126 -5.30 2.76 12.88
C ASP A 126 -5.21 1.59 13.86
N GLN A 127 -5.35 1.90 15.14
CA GLN A 127 -5.27 0.92 16.22
C GLN A 127 -6.43 -0.09 16.19
N GLN A 128 -7.57 0.26 15.61
CA GLN A 128 -8.72 -0.65 15.55
C GLN A 128 -8.59 -1.68 14.43
N SER A 129 -8.14 -1.26 13.27
CA SER A 129 -8.02 -2.15 12.10
C SER A 129 -6.64 -2.80 11.98
N GLY A 130 -5.62 -2.29 12.67
CA GLY A 130 -4.24 -2.73 12.52
C GLY A 130 -3.59 -2.28 11.22
N GLU A 131 -4.16 -1.26 10.57
CA GLU A 131 -3.66 -0.75 9.29
C GLU A 131 -2.84 0.52 9.45
N PHE A 132 -1.93 0.75 8.50
CA PHE A 132 -1.30 2.06 8.32
C PHE A 132 -1.88 2.75 7.08
N LEU A 133 -1.71 4.06 7.05
CA LEU A 133 -2.07 4.91 5.91
C LEU A 133 -0.93 5.88 5.65
N ILE A 134 -0.45 5.92 4.41
CA ILE A 134 0.51 6.93 3.95
C ILE A 134 -0.14 7.69 2.81
N VAL A 135 -0.12 9.02 2.89
CA VAL A 135 -0.49 9.91 1.79
C VAL A 135 0.73 10.72 1.41
N ALA A 136 1.17 10.60 0.18
CA ALA A 136 2.35 11.27 -0.33
C ALA A 136 2.04 11.95 -1.66
N ARG A 137 2.89 12.90 -2.04
CA ARG A 137 2.75 13.64 -3.29
C ARG A 137 4.08 13.65 -4.02
N ARG A 138 4.03 13.41 -5.32
CA ARG A 138 5.22 13.55 -6.16
C ARG A 138 5.55 15.02 -6.37
N SER A 139 6.68 15.45 -5.84
CA SER A 139 7.13 16.86 -5.89
C SER A 139 8.23 17.11 -6.94
N ASN A 140 8.85 16.05 -7.43
CA ASN A 140 9.90 16.10 -8.46
C ASN A 140 9.71 15.02 -9.52
#